data_d022f72dc04642e9bfdee375d507bf36
#
_entry.id   d022f72dc04642e9bfdee375d507bf36
#
_cell.length_a   1.000
_cell.length_b   1.000
_cell.length_c   1.000
_cell.angle_alpha   90.00
_cell.angle_beta   90.00
_cell.angle_gamma   90.00
#
_symmetry.space_group_name_H-M   'P 1'
#
loop_
_entity.id
_entity.type
_entity.pdbx_description
1 polymer ?
#
loop_
_entity_poly.entity_id
_entity_poly.type
_entity_poly.pdbx_seq_one_letter_code
_entity_poly.pdbx_strand_id
1 'polypeptide(L)'
;ASDLTIGFSWNSVTQPLERAWEDYMVSEAKVQGKAAGVNIKWVFNVADGDPSRQANNIEDLITQGVDIVSARAEDAGAINASIRAAKSAGVPFITFDRKSGSVAPTAHVGGDSYDQALTTGRAFADLLGSKGVTGKCIELQGALTDINAVQRTKGWAEVVNSRSEVSTITQVPTEWNPELFRSGLANALRANPDANCAFIASDFAITAVQAALEEADKWYPSGHAKHFWLATQDVLPGAVPLMEAGYIDVSTSYDAFAHSQEMVRVAIAIHKGENPGCSADGCLAKGRVVTPATIGTIENLWSKSYK
;
A
#
# COMPACT_ATOMS: atom_id res chain seq x y z
N ALA A 1 -28.80 -17.34 7.27
CA ALA A 1 -27.73 -16.31 7.25
C ALA A 1 -27.95 -15.36 8.41
N SER A 2 -26.88 -14.98 9.11
CA SER A 2 -26.93 -13.91 10.12
C SER A 2 -26.74 -12.55 9.45
N ASP A 3 -27.32 -11.50 10.03
CA ASP A 3 -27.15 -10.14 9.52
C ASP A 3 -25.94 -9.48 10.23
N LEU A 4 -25.13 -8.76 9.45
CA LEU A 4 -23.99 -7.97 9.92
C LEU A 4 -24.06 -6.57 9.29
N THR A 5 -24.21 -5.55 10.09
CA THR A 5 -24.14 -4.15 9.65
C THR A 5 -22.78 -3.56 10.03
N ILE A 6 -22.02 -3.15 9.02
CA ILE A 6 -20.71 -2.50 9.21
C ILE A 6 -20.87 -1.01 8.91
N GLY A 7 -20.59 -0.17 9.92
CA GLY A 7 -20.44 1.25 9.73
C GLY A 7 -18.99 1.58 9.37
N PHE A 8 -18.76 2.25 8.23
CA PHE A 8 -17.42 2.62 7.79
C PHE A 8 -17.30 4.14 7.62
N SER A 9 -16.41 4.74 8.38
CA SER A 9 -16.13 6.18 8.34
C SER A 9 -14.85 6.47 7.56
N TRP A 10 -15.03 7.08 6.38
CA TRP A 10 -13.92 7.59 5.59
C TRP A 10 -13.44 8.94 6.12
N ASN A 11 -12.11 9.12 6.17
CA ASN A 11 -11.53 10.45 6.38
C ASN A 11 -11.82 11.39 5.20
N SER A 12 -11.70 10.88 3.99
CA SER A 12 -11.93 11.56 2.72
C SER A 12 -12.18 10.51 1.62
N VAL A 13 -12.79 10.93 0.52
CA VAL A 13 -13.01 10.10 -0.69
C VAL A 13 -12.59 10.84 -1.96
N THR A 14 -11.60 11.73 -1.85
CA THR A 14 -11.14 12.56 -2.96
C THR A 14 -10.19 11.84 -3.91
N GLN A 15 -9.60 10.72 -3.49
CA GLN A 15 -8.62 9.97 -4.27
C GLN A 15 -9.26 8.73 -4.92
N PRO A 16 -8.77 8.31 -6.10
CA PRO A 16 -9.26 7.09 -6.75
C PRO A 16 -9.14 5.83 -5.89
N LEU A 17 -8.13 5.75 -5.03
CA LEU A 17 -7.89 4.61 -4.16
C LEU A 17 -9.03 4.37 -3.16
N GLU A 18 -9.59 5.44 -2.57
CA GLU A 18 -10.71 5.30 -1.63
C GLU A 18 -11.95 4.73 -2.32
N ARG A 19 -12.23 5.13 -3.57
CA ARG A 19 -13.33 4.55 -4.35
C ARG A 19 -13.09 3.09 -4.67
N ALA A 20 -11.86 2.73 -5.01
CA ALA A 20 -11.49 1.35 -5.28
C ALA A 20 -11.69 0.46 -4.03
N TRP A 21 -11.23 0.91 -2.88
CA TRP A 21 -11.45 0.19 -1.62
C TRP A 21 -12.95 -0.02 -1.33
N GLU A 22 -13.75 1.02 -1.42
CA GLU A 22 -15.17 0.92 -1.13
C GLU A 22 -15.88 -0.04 -2.08
N ASP A 23 -15.65 0.07 -3.38
CA ASP A 23 -16.23 -0.81 -4.38
C ASP A 23 -15.82 -2.28 -4.16
N TYR A 24 -14.54 -2.53 -3.87
CA TYR A 24 -14.06 -3.88 -3.57
C TYR A 24 -14.62 -4.43 -2.25
N MET A 25 -14.76 -3.60 -1.21
CA MET A 25 -15.40 -4.02 0.04
C MET A 25 -16.85 -4.43 -0.20
N VAL A 26 -17.60 -3.66 -0.98
CA VAL A 26 -19.00 -3.97 -1.29
C VAL A 26 -19.11 -5.28 -2.09
N SER A 27 -18.26 -5.48 -3.09
CA SER A 27 -18.28 -6.71 -3.89
C SER A 27 -17.82 -7.94 -3.10
N GLU A 28 -16.73 -7.81 -2.33
CA GLU A 28 -16.20 -8.89 -1.49
C GLU A 28 -17.18 -9.29 -0.37
N ALA A 29 -17.90 -8.34 0.19
CA ALA A 29 -18.94 -8.62 1.18
C ALA A 29 -20.02 -9.57 0.64
N LYS A 30 -20.38 -9.44 -0.65
CA LYS A 30 -21.33 -10.35 -1.30
C LYS A 30 -20.73 -11.75 -1.47
N VAL A 31 -19.47 -11.83 -1.90
CA VAL A 31 -18.78 -13.10 -2.14
C VAL A 31 -18.52 -13.84 -0.84
N GLN A 32 -17.82 -13.21 0.08
CA GLN A 32 -17.44 -13.84 1.35
C GLN A 32 -18.63 -14.02 2.29
N GLY A 33 -19.56 -13.06 2.31
CA GLY A 33 -20.79 -13.15 3.09
C GLY A 33 -21.63 -14.36 2.69
N LYS A 34 -21.82 -14.56 1.38
CA LYS A 34 -22.51 -15.75 0.88
C LYS A 34 -21.82 -17.05 1.31
N ALA A 35 -20.50 -17.12 1.19
CA ALA A 35 -19.72 -18.29 1.58
C ALA A 35 -19.80 -18.56 3.10
N ALA A 36 -19.83 -17.51 3.90
CA ALA A 36 -19.85 -17.58 5.37
C ALA A 36 -21.24 -17.69 5.98
N GLY A 37 -22.32 -17.56 5.18
CA GLY A 37 -23.70 -17.50 5.65
C GLY A 37 -24.00 -16.21 6.41
N VAL A 38 -23.39 -15.09 6.03
CA VAL A 38 -23.56 -13.76 6.63
C VAL A 38 -24.08 -12.78 5.58
N ASN A 39 -25.13 -12.05 5.93
CA ASN A 39 -25.69 -10.99 5.08
C ASN A 39 -25.10 -9.65 5.53
N ILE A 40 -24.18 -9.09 4.76
CA ILE A 40 -23.44 -7.87 5.13
C ILE A 40 -24.11 -6.63 4.53
N LYS A 41 -24.38 -5.65 5.39
CA LYS A 41 -24.84 -4.30 5.03
C LYS A 41 -23.80 -3.28 5.43
N TRP A 42 -23.59 -2.29 4.57
CA TRP A 42 -22.68 -1.18 4.82
C TRP A 42 -23.41 0.11 5.10
N VAL A 43 -22.91 0.89 6.05
CA VAL A 43 -23.29 2.28 6.29
C VAL A 43 -22.03 3.13 6.20
N PHE A 44 -21.87 3.85 5.10
CA PHE A 44 -20.71 4.71 4.86
C PHE A 44 -20.98 6.15 5.23
N ASN A 45 -19.97 6.83 5.78
CA ASN A 45 -19.96 8.29 5.89
C ASN A 45 -18.56 8.84 5.60
N VAL A 46 -18.45 10.15 5.44
CA VAL A 46 -17.22 10.83 5.03
C VAL A 46 -17.02 12.06 5.89
N ALA A 47 -15.80 12.22 6.41
CA ALA A 47 -15.42 13.34 7.27
C ALA A 47 -14.89 14.57 6.51
N ASP A 48 -14.59 14.45 5.22
CA ASP A 48 -14.06 15.51 4.36
C ASP A 48 -12.82 16.22 4.95
N GLY A 49 -11.94 15.46 5.55
CA GLY A 49 -10.67 15.96 6.13
C GLY A 49 -10.80 16.60 7.53
N ASP A 50 -11.96 16.49 8.17
CA ASP A 50 -12.21 17.08 9.49
C ASP A 50 -12.24 15.98 10.57
N PRO A 51 -11.24 15.92 11.48
CA PRO A 51 -11.22 14.93 12.56
C PRO A 51 -12.41 15.02 13.52
N SER A 52 -12.94 16.22 13.76
CA SER A 52 -14.12 16.42 14.63
C SER A 52 -15.37 15.90 13.96
N ARG A 53 -15.53 16.13 12.66
CA ARG A 53 -16.62 15.54 11.86
C ARG A 53 -16.52 14.03 11.87
N GLN A 54 -15.32 13.45 11.76
CA GLN A 54 -15.14 11.99 11.82
C GLN A 54 -15.61 11.44 13.16
N ALA A 55 -15.24 12.07 14.27
CA ALA A 55 -15.68 11.67 15.60
C ALA A 55 -17.22 11.66 15.72
N ASN A 56 -17.89 12.72 15.24
CA ASN A 56 -19.35 12.79 15.22
C ASN A 56 -19.97 11.71 14.32
N ASN A 57 -19.41 11.51 13.13
CA ASN A 57 -19.85 10.47 12.20
C ASN A 57 -19.75 9.06 12.81
N ILE A 58 -18.70 8.79 13.56
CA ILE A 58 -18.53 7.48 14.25
C ILE A 58 -19.54 7.34 15.39
N GLU A 59 -19.76 8.38 16.17
CA GLU A 59 -20.77 8.38 17.22
C GLU A 59 -22.19 8.12 16.68
N ASP A 60 -22.51 8.71 15.52
CA ASP A 60 -23.75 8.45 14.80
C ASP A 60 -23.89 6.98 14.40
N LEU A 61 -22.81 6.34 13.90
CA LEU A 61 -22.82 4.90 13.59
C LEU A 61 -23.11 4.05 14.82
N ILE A 62 -22.48 4.37 15.95
CA ILE A 62 -22.71 3.67 17.20
C ILE A 62 -24.17 3.83 17.65
N THR A 63 -24.71 5.04 17.57
CA THR A 63 -26.11 5.35 17.93
C THR A 63 -27.10 4.64 17.00
N GLN A 64 -26.78 4.48 15.73
CA GLN A 64 -27.60 3.72 14.78
C GLN A 64 -27.61 2.21 15.06
N GLY A 65 -26.73 1.72 15.93
CA GLY A 65 -26.69 0.32 16.31
C GLY A 65 -26.00 -0.59 15.29
N VAL A 66 -24.97 -0.08 14.59
CA VAL A 66 -24.15 -0.94 13.73
C VAL A 66 -23.43 -2.00 14.57
N ASP A 67 -23.20 -3.18 13.99
CA ASP A 67 -22.55 -4.30 14.69
C ASP A 67 -21.03 -4.12 14.80
N ILE A 68 -20.43 -3.48 13.81
CA ILE A 68 -18.98 -3.17 13.75
C ILE A 68 -18.81 -1.75 13.22
N VAL A 69 -17.94 -0.98 13.87
CA VAL A 69 -17.45 0.31 13.34
C VAL A 69 -16.08 0.10 12.72
N SER A 70 -15.86 0.64 11.54
CA SER A 70 -14.54 0.74 10.94
C SER A 70 -14.27 2.18 10.50
N ALA A 71 -13.01 2.56 10.48
CA ALA A 71 -12.61 3.89 10.04
C ALA A 71 -11.21 3.90 9.42
N ARG A 72 -11.05 4.71 8.35
CA ARG A 72 -9.76 5.21 7.94
C ARG A 72 -9.56 6.57 8.61
N ALA A 73 -8.65 6.65 9.59
CA ALA A 73 -8.52 7.81 10.45
C ALA A 73 -8.00 9.04 9.70
N GLU A 74 -8.64 10.21 9.89
CA GLU A 74 -8.08 11.49 9.48
C GLU A 74 -6.88 11.86 10.37
N ASP A 75 -7.01 11.62 11.67
CA ASP A 75 -5.96 11.90 12.66
C ASP A 75 -5.81 10.72 13.63
N ALA A 76 -4.59 10.24 13.77
CA ALA A 76 -4.27 9.07 14.60
C ALA A 76 -4.53 9.31 16.10
N GLY A 77 -4.34 10.53 16.57
CA GLY A 77 -4.62 10.91 17.97
C GLY A 77 -6.11 11.06 18.22
N ALA A 78 -6.81 11.76 17.34
CA ALA A 78 -8.25 12.02 17.48
C ALA A 78 -9.08 10.74 17.45
N ILE A 79 -8.72 9.75 16.65
CA ILE A 79 -9.47 8.50 16.52
C ILE A 79 -9.47 7.68 17.82
N ASN A 80 -8.50 7.90 18.71
CA ASN A 80 -8.44 7.20 20.00
C ASN A 80 -9.74 7.36 20.83
N ALA A 81 -10.31 8.56 20.85
CA ALA A 81 -11.56 8.82 21.57
C ALA A 81 -12.74 8.03 20.95
N SER A 82 -12.78 7.92 19.64
CA SER A 82 -13.81 7.16 18.90
C SER A 82 -13.69 5.65 19.18
N ILE A 83 -12.48 5.13 19.27
CA ILE A 83 -12.23 3.73 19.62
C ILE A 83 -12.72 3.45 21.05
N ARG A 84 -12.43 4.35 22.00
CA ARG A 84 -12.92 4.24 23.38
C ARG A 84 -14.46 4.28 23.44
N ALA A 85 -15.09 5.17 22.69
CA ALA A 85 -16.55 5.29 22.63
C ALA A 85 -17.19 3.99 22.12
N ALA A 86 -16.67 3.40 21.06
CA ALA A 86 -17.14 2.13 20.52
C ALA A 86 -16.96 1.00 21.56
N LYS A 87 -15.80 0.93 22.21
CA LYS A 87 -15.52 -0.06 23.27
C LYS A 87 -16.49 0.06 24.43
N SER A 88 -16.78 1.29 24.88
CA SER A 88 -17.75 1.54 25.97
C SER A 88 -19.16 1.13 25.58
N ALA A 89 -19.52 1.21 24.31
CA ALA A 89 -20.79 0.76 23.76
C ALA A 89 -20.82 -0.75 23.45
N GLY A 90 -19.72 -1.46 23.63
CA GLY A 90 -19.61 -2.88 23.29
C GLY A 90 -19.55 -3.16 21.79
N VAL A 91 -19.17 -2.17 20.97
CA VAL A 91 -19.10 -2.28 19.52
C VAL A 91 -17.64 -2.48 19.10
N PRO A 92 -17.30 -3.58 18.39
CA PRO A 92 -15.98 -3.79 17.84
C PRO A 92 -15.57 -2.65 16.88
N PHE A 93 -14.29 -2.32 16.90
CA PHE A 93 -13.72 -1.27 16.06
C PHE A 93 -12.57 -1.82 15.21
N ILE A 94 -12.63 -1.60 13.90
CA ILE A 94 -11.55 -1.96 12.97
C ILE A 94 -10.95 -0.67 12.41
N THR A 95 -9.66 -0.44 12.64
CA THR A 95 -8.93 0.59 11.92
C THR A 95 -8.49 0.06 10.56
N PHE A 96 -8.62 0.88 9.53
CA PHE A 96 -8.31 0.51 8.16
C PHE A 96 -7.24 1.42 7.58
N ASP A 97 -6.21 0.85 6.94
CA ASP A 97 -5.08 1.52 6.30
C ASP A 97 -4.21 2.34 7.28
N ARG A 98 -4.79 3.25 8.00
CA ARG A 98 -4.12 4.11 8.99
C ARG A 98 -4.33 3.59 10.41
N LYS A 99 -3.24 3.46 11.16
CA LYS A 99 -3.29 3.02 12.56
C LYS A 99 -3.75 4.16 13.47
N SER A 100 -4.37 3.80 14.58
CA SER A 100 -4.59 4.72 15.71
C SER A 100 -3.28 5.04 16.44
N GLY A 101 -3.29 6.10 17.25
CA GLY A 101 -2.13 6.51 18.06
C GLY A 101 -1.86 5.55 19.21
N SER A 102 -2.58 5.73 20.32
CA SER A 102 -2.28 5.02 21.58
C SER A 102 -3.34 4.00 22.00
N VAL A 103 -4.54 4.06 21.44
CA VAL A 103 -5.64 3.14 21.79
C VAL A 103 -5.76 2.06 20.73
N ALA A 104 -5.59 0.81 21.13
CA ALA A 104 -5.71 -0.32 20.23
C ALA A 104 -7.17 -0.54 19.82
N PRO A 105 -7.46 -0.71 18.50
CA PRO A 105 -8.76 -1.18 18.04
C PRO A 105 -8.95 -2.67 18.33
N THR A 106 -10.13 -3.21 18.03
CA THR A 106 -10.35 -4.67 18.04
C THR A 106 -9.42 -5.35 17.03
N ALA A 107 -9.27 -4.76 15.84
CA ALA A 107 -8.33 -5.19 14.81
C ALA A 107 -7.88 -4.01 13.96
N HIS A 108 -6.68 -4.13 13.38
CA HIS A 108 -6.20 -3.23 12.33
C HIS A 108 -6.05 -4.01 11.03
N VAL A 109 -6.55 -3.46 9.94
CA VAL A 109 -6.39 -4.00 8.58
C VAL A 109 -5.63 -2.97 7.73
N GLY A 110 -4.57 -3.39 7.07
CA GLY A 110 -3.76 -2.49 6.24
C GLY A 110 -2.82 -3.25 5.33
N GLY A 111 -1.97 -2.54 4.60
CA GLY A 111 -0.92 -3.10 3.77
C GLY A 111 0.31 -3.49 4.60
N ASP A 112 1.07 -4.45 4.09
CA ASP A 112 2.34 -4.91 4.67
C ASP A 112 3.51 -4.31 3.89
N SER A 113 3.99 -3.15 4.33
CA SER A 113 5.06 -2.42 3.65
C SER A 113 6.40 -3.15 3.69
N TYR A 114 6.69 -3.90 4.74
CA TYR A 114 7.90 -4.73 4.82
C TYR A 114 7.83 -5.87 3.80
N ASP A 115 6.76 -6.65 3.81
CA ASP A 115 6.55 -7.75 2.84
C ASP A 115 6.50 -7.23 1.40
N GLN A 116 5.89 -6.07 1.17
CA GLN A 116 5.82 -5.43 -0.15
C GLN A 116 7.24 -5.21 -0.71
N ALA A 117 8.13 -4.59 0.05
CA ALA A 117 9.51 -4.34 -0.38
C ALA A 117 10.33 -5.63 -0.49
N LEU A 118 10.16 -6.55 0.43
CA LEU A 118 10.82 -7.86 0.41
C LEU A 118 10.43 -8.64 -0.85
N THR A 119 9.15 -8.66 -1.17
CA THR A 119 8.60 -9.35 -2.34
C THR A 119 9.09 -8.72 -3.65
N THR A 120 9.05 -7.39 -3.76
CA THR A 120 9.62 -6.68 -4.91
C THR A 120 11.11 -6.97 -5.06
N GLY A 121 11.86 -6.85 -3.98
CA GLY A 121 13.31 -7.04 -4.00
C GLY A 121 13.73 -8.44 -4.43
N ARG A 122 13.03 -9.48 -3.94
CA ARG A 122 13.26 -10.87 -4.36
C ARG A 122 12.95 -11.09 -5.83
N ALA A 123 11.83 -10.60 -6.30
CA ALA A 123 11.46 -10.68 -7.71
C ALA A 123 12.46 -9.91 -8.61
N PHE A 124 12.95 -8.78 -8.14
CA PHE A 124 13.96 -7.98 -8.84
C PHE A 124 15.31 -8.71 -8.92
N ALA A 125 15.78 -9.28 -7.82
CA ALA A 125 17.00 -10.08 -7.79
C ALA A 125 16.89 -11.29 -8.74
N ASP A 126 15.75 -11.98 -8.74
CA ASP A 126 15.49 -13.09 -9.66
C ASP A 126 15.54 -12.65 -11.12
N LEU A 127 14.93 -11.51 -11.44
CA LEU A 127 14.95 -10.93 -12.78
C LEU A 127 16.37 -10.61 -13.23
N LEU A 128 17.15 -9.89 -12.44
CA LEU A 128 18.52 -9.52 -12.77
C LEU A 128 19.40 -10.77 -12.94
N GLY A 129 19.27 -11.74 -12.04
CA GLY A 129 19.96 -13.02 -12.16
C GLY A 129 19.64 -13.75 -13.46
N SER A 130 18.37 -13.79 -13.86
CA SER A 130 17.94 -14.42 -15.12
C SER A 130 18.51 -13.73 -16.37
N LYS A 131 18.87 -12.46 -16.25
CA LYS A 131 19.48 -11.65 -17.32
C LYS A 131 21.01 -11.63 -17.25
N GLY A 132 21.63 -12.28 -16.26
CA GLY A 132 23.07 -12.22 -16.03
C GLY A 132 23.56 -10.82 -15.63
N VAL A 133 22.68 -10.01 -15.01
CA VAL A 133 22.99 -8.64 -14.58
C VAL A 133 23.24 -8.64 -13.08
N THR A 134 24.34 -8.00 -12.67
CA THR A 134 24.58 -7.67 -11.26
C THR A 134 24.12 -6.23 -11.01
N GLY A 135 23.15 -6.08 -10.12
CA GLY A 135 22.56 -4.79 -9.82
C GLY A 135 23.39 -3.98 -8.83
N LYS A 136 23.81 -2.79 -9.25
CA LYS A 136 24.40 -1.74 -8.40
C LYS A 136 23.37 -0.65 -8.23
N CYS A 137 22.54 -0.76 -7.20
CA CYS A 137 21.31 0.00 -7.08
C CYS A 137 21.46 1.23 -6.20
N ILE A 138 20.81 2.31 -6.64
CA ILE A 138 20.49 3.47 -5.80
C ILE A 138 19.16 3.16 -5.12
N GLU A 139 19.10 3.29 -3.80
CA GLU A 139 17.84 3.20 -3.05
C GLU A 139 17.27 4.60 -2.85
N LEU A 140 16.10 4.86 -3.42
CA LEU A 140 15.32 6.07 -3.13
C LEU A 140 14.35 5.76 -2.00
N GLN A 141 14.64 6.29 -0.81
CA GLN A 141 13.85 6.10 0.40
C GLN A 141 12.70 7.10 0.46
N GLY A 142 11.63 6.78 1.18
CA GLY A 142 10.62 7.77 1.55
C GLY A 142 11.11 8.66 2.71
N ALA A 143 10.16 9.25 3.46
CA ALA A 143 10.47 9.97 4.69
C ALA A 143 10.85 8.99 5.81
N LEU A 144 12.02 9.16 6.41
CA LEU A 144 12.52 8.24 7.44
C LEU A 144 11.76 8.36 8.79
N THR A 145 10.87 9.34 8.90
CA THR A 145 9.89 9.48 10.00
C THR A 145 8.60 8.71 9.74
N ASP A 146 8.40 8.21 8.53
CA ASP A 146 7.24 7.39 8.14
C ASP A 146 7.55 5.91 8.33
N ILE A 147 6.76 5.23 9.13
CA ILE A 147 6.93 3.80 9.40
C ILE A 147 6.87 2.95 8.11
N ASN A 148 6.05 3.33 7.14
CA ASN A 148 5.97 2.60 5.87
C ASN A 148 7.29 2.70 5.09
N ALA A 149 7.89 3.88 5.03
CA ALA A 149 9.19 4.08 4.41
C ALA A 149 10.29 3.27 5.11
N VAL A 150 10.31 3.29 6.44
CA VAL A 150 11.26 2.51 7.25
C VAL A 150 11.10 1.01 7.01
N GLN A 151 9.87 0.51 6.95
CA GLN A 151 9.60 -0.91 6.68
C GLN A 151 10.03 -1.32 5.27
N ARG A 152 9.82 -0.47 4.27
CA ARG A 152 10.27 -0.74 2.89
C ARG A 152 11.79 -0.78 2.79
N THR A 153 12.49 0.13 3.45
CA THR A 153 13.96 0.07 3.55
C THR A 153 14.44 -1.22 4.21
N LYS A 154 13.81 -1.67 5.29
CA LYS A 154 14.14 -2.94 5.94
C LYS A 154 13.92 -4.15 5.02
N GLY A 155 12.81 -4.19 4.31
CA GLY A 155 12.51 -5.27 3.36
C GLY A 155 13.54 -5.36 2.24
N TRP A 156 13.93 -4.22 1.66
CA TRP A 156 14.99 -4.16 0.66
C TRP A 156 16.35 -4.59 1.22
N ALA A 157 16.72 -4.09 2.41
CA ALA A 157 17.99 -4.45 3.06
C ALA A 157 18.12 -5.96 3.29
N GLU A 158 17.03 -6.64 3.66
CA GLU A 158 17.04 -8.11 3.81
C GLU A 158 17.37 -8.81 2.50
N VAL A 159 16.83 -8.34 1.37
CA VAL A 159 17.16 -8.89 0.05
C VAL A 159 18.62 -8.65 -0.29
N VAL A 160 19.11 -7.44 -0.15
CA VAL A 160 20.52 -7.09 -0.42
C VAL A 160 21.48 -7.91 0.43
N ASN A 161 21.15 -8.15 1.68
CA ASN A 161 21.99 -8.94 2.59
C ASN A 161 21.99 -10.45 2.30
N SER A 162 20.99 -10.94 1.57
CA SER A 162 20.82 -12.38 1.30
C SER A 162 21.00 -12.78 -0.17
N ARG A 163 21.12 -11.80 -1.09
CA ARG A 163 21.16 -12.05 -2.54
C ARG A 163 22.33 -11.32 -3.18
N SER A 164 23.17 -12.06 -3.91
CA SER A 164 24.35 -11.53 -4.60
C SER A 164 24.04 -10.78 -5.90
N GLU A 165 22.83 -10.94 -6.42
CA GLU A 165 22.37 -10.30 -7.68
C GLU A 165 22.15 -8.80 -7.54
N VAL A 166 22.00 -8.30 -6.32
CA VAL A 166 21.70 -6.89 -6.04
C VAL A 166 22.57 -6.36 -4.90
N SER A 167 22.89 -5.08 -4.99
CA SER A 167 23.58 -4.33 -3.92
C SER A 167 23.03 -2.91 -3.87
N THR A 168 23.08 -2.28 -2.71
CA THR A 168 22.80 -0.85 -2.54
C THR A 168 24.13 -0.10 -2.51
N ILE A 169 24.37 0.76 -3.50
CA ILE A 169 25.62 1.56 -3.55
C ILE A 169 25.45 2.93 -2.89
N THR A 170 24.24 3.44 -2.82
CA THR A 170 23.90 4.66 -2.08
C THR A 170 22.42 4.70 -1.71
N GLN A 171 22.09 5.38 -0.63
CA GLN A 171 20.75 5.63 -0.16
C GLN A 171 20.44 7.12 -0.27
N VAL A 172 19.25 7.45 -0.75
CA VAL A 172 18.78 8.81 -0.94
C VAL A 172 17.46 9.00 -0.18
N PRO A 173 17.48 9.63 1.00
CA PRO A 173 16.25 10.06 1.67
C PRO A 173 15.55 11.14 0.85
N THR A 174 14.27 10.96 0.55
CA THR A 174 13.53 11.90 -0.29
C THR A 174 12.47 12.69 0.46
N GLU A 175 12.20 12.33 1.73
CA GLU A 175 11.15 12.97 2.55
C GLU A 175 9.76 12.95 1.88
N TRP A 176 9.52 12.00 0.98
CA TRP A 176 8.34 11.95 0.12
C TRP A 176 8.15 13.22 -0.73
N ASN A 177 9.23 13.95 -0.99
CA ASN A 177 9.21 15.15 -1.82
C ASN A 177 9.65 14.82 -3.26
N PRO A 178 8.80 15.01 -4.29
CA PRO A 178 9.15 14.72 -5.68
C PRO A 178 10.42 15.40 -6.17
N GLU A 179 10.70 16.63 -5.73
CA GLU A 179 11.93 17.33 -6.10
C GLU A 179 13.18 16.65 -5.53
N LEU A 180 13.10 16.07 -4.33
CA LEU A 180 14.20 15.29 -3.75
C LEU A 180 14.35 13.92 -4.43
N PHE A 181 13.27 13.34 -4.96
CA PHE A 181 13.39 12.18 -5.85
C PHE A 181 14.19 12.52 -7.10
N ARG A 182 13.88 13.64 -7.74
CA ARG A 182 14.58 14.09 -8.95
C ARG A 182 16.04 14.49 -8.68
N SER A 183 16.26 15.47 -7.82
CA SER A 183 17.60 16.01 -7.54
C SER A 183 18.50 15.01 -6.84
N GLY A 184 17.95 14.24 -5.89
CA GLY A 184 18.68 13.21 -5.19
C GLY A 184 19.13 12.07 -6.10
N LEU A 185 18.27 11.59 -6.99
CA LEU A 185 18.63 10.59 -7.99
C LEU A 185 19.67 11.14 -8.99
N ALA A 186 19.49 12.36 -9.50
CA ALA A 186 20.44 12.98 -10.42
C ALA A 186 21.83 13.13 -9.77
N ASN A 187 21.90 13.55 -8.51
CA ASN A 187 23.16 13.66 -7.76
C ASN A 187 23.80 12.29 -7.54
N ALA A 188 23.01 11.29 -7.14
CA ALA A 188 23.49 9.93 -6.93
C ALA A 188 24.04 9.30 -8.21
N LEU A 189 23.41 9.53 -9.35
CA LEU A 189 23.87 9.04 -10.66
C LEU A 189 25.20 9.70 -11.07
N ARG A 190 25.38 11.01 -10.84
CA ARG A 190 26.66 11.68 -11.09
C ARG A 190 27.80 11.16 -10.21
N ALA A 191 27.48 10.90 -8.95
CA ALA A 191 28.47 10.36 -8.01
C ALA A 191 28.80 8.87 -8.23
N ASN A 192 27.87 8.12 -8.84
CA ASN A 192 27.98 6.69 -9.08
C ASN A 192 27.65 6.36 -10.55
N PRO A 193 28.53 6.66 -11.50
CA PRO A 193 28.24 6.47 -12.92
C PRO A 193 28.07 5.01 -13.33
N ASP A 194 28.50 4.08 -12.52
CA ASP A 194 28.32 2.64 -12.73
C ASP A 194 27.01 2.07 -12.13
N ALA A 195 26.19 2.92 -11.50
CA ALA A 195 24.86 2.53 -11.08
C ALA A 195 24.01 2.11 -12.28
N ASN A 196 23.35 0.96 -12.21
CA ASN A 196 22.54 0.40 -13.27
C ASN A 196 21.10 0.08 -12.85
N CYS A 197 20.74 0.33 -11.62
CA CYS A 197 19.41 0.08 -11.09
C CYS A 197 19.04 1.03 -9.95
N ALA A 198 17.75 1.09 -9.67
CA ALA A 198 17.23 1.73 -8.47
C ALA A 198 16.11 0.89 -7.85
N PHE A 199 16.07 0.87 -6.53
CA PHE A 199 14.95 0.42 -5.73
C PHE A 199 14.25 1.64 -5.14
N ILE A 200 12.97 1.81 -5.46
CA ILE A 200 12.23 3.04 -5.17
C ILE A 200 11.11 2.73 -4.18
N ALA A 201 11.05 3.49 -3.09
CA ALA A 201 10.09 3.28 -2.00
C ALA A 201 8.62 3.43 -2.42
N SER A 202 8.33 4.21 -3.46
CA SER A 202 7.00 4.32 -4.09
C SER A 202 7.12 4.93 -5.48
N ASP A 203 6.25 4.53 -6.38
CA ASP A 203 6.20 5.11 -7.73
C ASP A 203 5.29 6.35 -7.86
N PHE A 204 4.83 6.92 -6.74
CA PHE A 204 4.05 8.16 -6.78
C PHE A 204 4.79 9.33 -7.42
N ALA A 205 6.12 9.38 -7.29
CA ALA A 205 6.99 10.40 -7.87
C ALA A 205 7.71 9.92 -9.14
N ILE A 206 7.13 8.97 -9.86
CA ILE A 206 7.79 8.34 -11.03
C ILE A 206 8.15 9.34 -12.13
N THR A 207 7.38 10.41 -12.30
CA THR A 207 7.71 11.48 -13.26
C THR A 207 8.99 12.21 -12.89
N ALA A 208 9.28 12.41 -11.61
CA ALA A 208 10.51 12.98 -11.12
C ALA A 208 11.70 12.03 -11.33
N VAL A 209 11.50 10.74 -11.12
CA VAL A 209 12.50 9.69 -11.42
C VAL A 209 12.82 9.64 -12.91
N GLN A 210 11.78 9.67 -13.75
CA GLN A 210 11.93 9.74 -15.21
C GLN A 210 12.78 10.94 -15.62
N ALA A 211 12.49 12.15 -15.12
CA ALA A 211 13.24 13.36 -15.45
C ALA A 211 14.73 13.23 -15.11
N ALA A 212 15.06 12.66 -13.93
CA ALA A 212 16.46 12.45 -13.55
C ALA A 212 17.17 11.42 -14.45
N LEU A 213 16.50 10.35 -14.84
CA LEU A 213 17.07 9.34 -15.75
C LEU A 213 17.19 9.85 -17.19
N GLU A 214 16.26 10.68 -17.67
CA GLU A 214 16.37 11.35 -18.96
C GLU A 214 17.60 12.29 -19.00
N GLU A 215 17.78 13.10 -17.97
CA GLU A 215 18.94 13.98 -17.83
C GLU A 215 20.26 13.20 -17.85
N ALA A 216 20.29 12.01 -17.26
CA ALA A 216 21.45 11.13 -17.23
C ALA A 216 21.62 10.23 -18.46
N ASP A 217 20.78 10.38 -19.49
CA ASP A 217 20.74 9.50 -20.67
C ASP A 217 20.57 8.01 -20.30
N LYS A 218 19.66 7.74 -19.37
CA LYS A 218 19.37 6.39 -18.84
C LYS A 218 17.89 6.00 -18.90
N TRP A 219 17.04 6.84 -19.49
CA TRP A 219 15.61 6.54 -19.64
C TRP A 219 15.33 5.80 -20.94
N TYR A 220 15.45 4.49 -20.91
CA TYR A 220 15.22 3.60 -22.06
C TYR A 220 14.45 2.36 -21.61
N PRO A 221 13.55 1.83 -22.46
CA PRO A 221 12.76 0.65 -22.10
C PRO A 221 13.60 -0.62 -22.06
N SER A 222 13.06 -1.65 -21.45
CA SER A 222 13.63 -3.00 -21.43
C SER A 222 13.98 -3.48 -22.85
N GLY A 223 15.12 -4.11 -23.00
CA GLY A 223 15.68 -4.54 -24.30
C GLY A 223 16.62 -3.52 -24.94
N HIS A 224 16.63 -2.27 -24.50
CA HIS A 224 17.62 -1.28 -24.95
C HIS A 224 18.94 -1.44 -24.18
N ALA A 225 20.07 -1.24 -24.86
CA ALA A 225 21.40 -1.42 -24.26
C ALA A 225 21.67 -0.49 -23.06
N LYS A 226 21.04 0.69 -23.03
CA LYS A 226 21.14 1.65 -21.93
C LYS A 226 20.01 1.55 -20.91
N HIS A 227 19.24 0.45 -20.91
CA HIS A 227 18.16 0.28 -19.95
C HIS A 227 18.66 0.36 -18.51
N PHE A 228 18.02 1.22 -17.72
CA PHE A 228 18.27 1.33 -16.29
C PHE A 228 17.17 0.55 -15.56
N TRP A 229 17.54 -0.45 -14.76
CA TRP A 229 16.60 -1.36 -14.15
C TRP A 229 15.88 -0.70 -12.97
N LEU A 230 14.55 -0.76 -12.95
CA LEU A 230 13.72 -0.14 -11.92
C LEU A 230 12.85 -1.16 -11.21
N ALA A 231 12.99 -1.18 -9.88
CA ALA A 231 12.06 -1.83 -8.96
C ALA A 231 11.33 -0.76 -8.14
N THR A 232 10.00 -0.79 -8.16
CA THR A 232 9.17 0.21 -7.48
C THR A 232 8.19 -0.42 -6.51
N GLN A 233 7.42 0.42 -5.82
CA GLN A 233 6.34 -0.01 -4.94
C GLN A 233 5.06 0.71 -5.34
N ASP A 234 3.91 0.10 -5.04
CA ASP A 234 2.55 0.60 -5.11
C ASP A 234 1.83 0.34 -6.43
N VAL A 235 2.46 0.47 -7.58
CA VAL A 235 1.80 0.40 -8.91
C VAL A 235 0.64 1.40 -8.98
N LEU A 236 0.95 2.68 -8.75
CA LEU A 236 -0.04 3.76 -8.84
C LEU A 236 -0.45 4.02 -10.31
N PRO A 237 -1.55 4.72 -10.55
CA PRO A 237 -2.04 4.94 -11.92
C PRO A 237 -1.01 5.49 -12.90
N GLY A 238 -0.14 6.41 -12.45
CA GLY A 238 0.94 6.98 -13.27
C GLY A 238 2.05 5.99 -13.65
N ALA A 239 2.22 4.93 -12.86
CA ALA A 239 3.22 3.90 -13.13
C ALA A 239 2.74 2.85 -14.15
N VAL A 240 1.44 2.65 -14.29
CA VAL A 240 0.85 1.62 -15.16
C VAL A 240 1.35 1.73 -16.62
N PRO A 241 1.23 2.88 -17.31
CA PRO A 241 1.69 2.97 -18.69
C PRO A 241 3.21 2.82 -18.83
N LEU A 242 3.99 3.22 -17.83
CA LEU A 242 5.45 3.09 -17.83
C LEU A 242 5.88 1.63 -17.65
N MET A 243 5.17 0.86 -16.84
CA MET A 243 5.39 -0.57 -16.73
C MET A 243 4.99 -1.30 -18.03
N GLU A 244 3.84 -0.97 -18.60
CA GLU A 244 3.40 -1.54 -19.88
C GLU A 244 4.41 -1.28 -21.00
N ALA A 245 5.07 -0.11 -21.00
CA ALA A 245 6.09 0.28 -21.96
C ALA A 245 7.49 -0.28 -21.65
N GLY A 246 7.69 -0.98 -20.54
CA GLY A 246 8.95 -1.62 -20.18
C GLY A 246 9.98 -0.72 -19.47
N TYR A 247 9.58 0.44 -18.94
CA TYR A 247 10.48 1.31 -18.16
C TYR A 247 10.58 0.89 -16.70
N ILE A 248 9.52 0.36 -16.13
CA ILE A 248 9.50 -0.23 -14.79
C ILE A 248 9.52 -1.74 -14.94
N ASP A 249 10.47 -2.41 -14.30
CA ASP A 249 10.70 -3.84 -14.49
C ASP A 249 9.89 -4.72 -13.54
N VAL A 250 9.77 -4.29 -12.28
CA VAL A 250 9.02 -5.01 -11.26
C VAL A 250 8.50 -4.05 -10.21
N SER A 251 7.32 -4.32 -9.71
CA SER A 251 6.72 -3.63 -8.57
C SER A 251 5.85 -4.59 -7.79
N THR A 252 5.51 -4.23 -6.55
CA THR A 252 4.47 -4.90 -5.78
C THR A 252 3.36 -3.91 -5.49
N SER A 253 2.12 -4.28 -5.77
CA SER A 253 0.97 -3.42 -5.62
C SER A 253 0.72 -3.01 -4.16
N TYR A 254 0.29 -1.76 -3.94
CA TYR A 254 -0.49 -1.39 -2.76
C TYR A 254 -1.92 -1.82 -3.06
N ASP A 255 -2.28 -3.02 -2.61
CA ASP A 255 -3.33 -3.81 -3.24
C ASP A 255 -4.69 -3.57 -2.62
N ALA A 256 -5.44 -2.59 -3.17
CA ALA A 256 -6.77 -2.25 -2.67
C ALA A 256 -7.73 -3.45 -2.65
N PHE A 257 -7.60 -4.37 -3.62
CA PHE A 257 -8.41 -5.58 -3.65
C PHE A 257 -8.08 -6.50 -2.46
N ALA A 258 -6.79 -6.77 -2.23
CA ALA A 258 -6.35 -7.60 -1.10
C ALA A 258 -6.70 -6.96 0.26
N HIS A 259 -6.54 -5.64 0.40
CA HIS A 259 -6.95 -4.91 1.60
C HIS A 259 -8.44 -5.06 1.87
N SER A 260 -9.27 -4.94 0.84
CA SER A 260 -10.73 -5.05 0.94
C SER A 260 -11.17 -6.47 1.27
N GLN A 261 -10.51 -7.47 0.67
CA GLN A 261 -10.74 -8.88 1.02
C GLN A 261 -10.46 -9.14 2.50
N GLU A 262 -9.35 -8.64 2.99
CA GLU A 262 -8.95 -8.80 4.39
C GLU A 262 -9.89 -8.08 5.35
N MET A 263 -10.33 -6.87 4.99
CA MET A 263 -11.31 -6.12 5.78
C MET A 263 -12.61 -6.92 5.98
N VAL A 264 -13.15 -7.49 4.91
CA VAL A 264 -14.38 -8.29 4.98
C VAL A 264 -14.16 -9.58 5.76
N ARG A 265 -13.03 -10.26 5.53
CA ARG A 265 -12.68 -11.49 6.28
C ARG A 265 -12.63 -11.24 7.78
N VAL A 266 -11.94 -10.18 8.17
CA VAL A 266 -11.77 -9.81 9.59
C VAL A 266 -13.12 -9.45 10.22
N ALA A 267 -13.95 -8.67 9.52
CA ALA A 267 -15.28 -8.30 9.99
C ALA A 267 -16.17 -9.53 10.21
N ILE A 268 -16.15 -10.49 9.28
CA ILE A 268 -16.90 -11.75 9.42
C ILE A 268 -16.39 -12.56 10.62
N ALA A 269 -15.08 -12.68 10.80
CA ALA A 269 -14.50 -13.39 11.92
C ALA A 269 -14.94 -12.80 13.27
N ILE A 270 -14.84 -11.47 13.40
CA ILE A 270 -15.28 -10.75 14.60
C ILE A 270 -16.78 -10.97 14.84
N HIS A 271 -17.62 -10.86 13.82
CA HIS A 271 -19.07 -11.09 13.93
C HIS A 271 -19.40 -12.49 14.43
N LYS A 272 -18.64 -13.49 14.04
CA LYS A 272 -18.80 -14.89 14.49
C LYS A 272 -18.17 -15.16 15.85
N GLY A 273 -17.51 -14.20 16.46
CA GLY A 273 -16.77 -14.39 17.73
C GLY A 273 -15.48 -15.20 17.53
N GLU A 274 -14.97 -15.27 16.32
CA GLU A 274 -13.73 -15.96 15.99
C GLU A 274 -12.55 -15.01 16.08
N ASN A 275 -11.35 -15.54 16.40
CA ASN A 275 -10.13 -14.76 16.33
C ASN A 275 -9.74 -14.55 14.85
N PRO A 276 -9.60 -13.29 14.37
CA PRO A 276 -9.21 -13.04 12.99
C PRO A 276 -7.76 -13.42 12.65
N GLY A 277 -6.94 -13.80 13.65
CA GLY A 277 -5.58 -14.29 13.44
C GLY A 277 -4.58 -13.21 13.04
N CYS A 278 -4.82 -11.94 13.45
CA CYS A 278 -3.89 -10.85 13.18
C CYS A 278 -2.59 -11.01 13.98
N SER A 279 -1.47 -10.53 13.42
CA SER A 279 -0.22 -10.33 14.13
C SER A 279 -0.33 -9.13 15.09
N ALA A 280 0.75 -8.86 15.86
CA ALA A 280 0.83 -7.67 16.70
C ALA A 280 0.70 -6.35 15.89
N ASP A 281 1.11 -6.37 14.61
CA ASP A 281 1.02 -5.21 13.72
C ASP A 281 -0.34 -5.06 13.03
N GLY A 282 -1.17 -6.07 13.09
CA GLY A 282 -2.50 -6.10 12.51
C GLY A 282 -2.73 -7.28 11.54
N CYS A 283 -3.88 -7.29 10.91
CA CYS A 283 -4.20 -8.15 9.78
C CYS A 283 -3.70 -7.46 8.51
N LEU A 284 -2.44 -7.69 8.18
CA LEU A 284 -1.76 -7.02 7.07
C LEU A 284 -1.93 -7.81 5.78
N ALA A 285 -2.48 -7.17 4.77
CA ALA A 285 -2.66 -7.76 3.45
C ALA A 285 -1.42 -7.58 2.59
N LYS A 286 -1.01 -8.66 1.92
CA LYS A 286 0.14 -8.66 1.03
C LYS A 286 -0.24 -8.15 -0.35
N GLY A 287 0.67 -7.38 -0.97
CA GLY A 287 0.56 -6.98 -2.36
C GLY A 287 0.89 -8.12 -3.32
N ARG A 288 0.59 -7.89 -4.58
CA ARG A 288 0.92 -8.81 -5.69
C ARG A 288 2.05 -8.24 -6.53
N VAL A 289 3.00 -9.08 -6.92
CA VAL A 289 4.06 -8.69 -7.86
C VAL A 289 3.43 -8.40 -9.22
N VAL A 290 3.80 -7.27 -9.80
CA VAL A 290 3.38 -6.83 -11.13
C VAL A 290 4.62 -6.56 -11.98
N THR A 291 4.61 -7.07 -13.19
CA THR A 291 5.68 -6.92 -14.18
C THR A 291 5.09 -6.51 -15.52
N PRO A 292 5.89 -6.05 -16.49
CA PRO A 292 5.40 -5.81 -17.86
C PRO A 292 4.67 -7.00 -18.47
N ALA A 293 5.09 -8.23 -18.14
CA ALA A 293 4.45 -9.45 -18.64
C ALA A 293 3.08 -9.72 -18.02
N THR A 294 2.83 -9.27 -16.80
CA THR A 294 1.62 -9.61 -16.04
C THR A 294 0.61 -8.47 -15.93
N ILE A 295 1.04 -7.22 -16.11
CA ILE A 295 0.17 -6.04 -15.89
C ILE A 295 -1.04 -6.02 -16.82
N GLY A 296 -0.93 -6.58 -18.00
CA GLY A 296 -2.04 -6.65 -18.97
C GLY A 296 -3.16 -7.60 -18.57
N THR A 297 -2.84 -8.65 -17.83
CA THR A 297 -3.76 -9.76 -17.49
C THR A 297 -4.12 -9.84 -16.01
N ILE A 298 -3.42 -9.13 -15.14
CA ILE A 298 -3.71 -9.14 -13.70
C ILE A 298 -5.09 -8.56 -13.43
N GLU A 299 -5.91 -9.34 -12.73
CA GLU A 299 -7.28 -8.93 -12.38
C GLU A 299 -7.31 -8.08 -11.12
N ASN A 300 -8.29 -7.18 -11.03
CA ASN A 300 -8.54 -6.35 -9.86
C ASN A 300 -7.34 -5.50 -9.41
N LEU A 301 -6.48 -5.11 -10.34
CA LEU A 301 -5.46 -4.11 -10.07
C LEU A 301 -6.12 -2.73 -10.19
N TRP A 302 -6.38 -2.10 -9.04
CA TRP A 302 -7.19 -0.88 -8.96
C TRP A 302 -6.67 0.26 -9.83
N SER A 303 -5.35 0.42 -9.92
CA SER A 303 -4.72 1.51 -10.67
C SER A 303 -4.93 1.44 -12.19
N LYS A 304 -5.40 0.33 -12.72
CA LYS A 304 -5.80 0.19 -14.13
C LYS A 304 -7.21 0.73 -14.39
N SER A 305 -8.09 0.67 -13.40
CA SER A 305 -9.52 0.96 -13.55
C SER A 305 -9.96 2.26 -12.89
N TYR A 306 -9.27 2.69 -11.84
CA TYR A 306 -9.56 3.89 -11.07
C TYR A 306 -8.51 4.97 -11.37
N LYS A 307 -8.95 6.12 -11.95
CA LYS A 307 -8.07 7.23 -12.35
C LYS A 307 -8.55 8.55 -11.76
#